data_790c1a580ac74937adacdd2d0e6edf3e
#
_entry.id   790c1a580ac74937adacdd2d0e6edf3e
#
_cell.length_a   1.000
_cell.length_b   1.000
_cell.length_c   1.000
_cell.angle_alpha   90.00
_cell.angle_beta   90.00
_cell.angle_gamma   90.00
#
_symmetry.space_group_name_H-M   'P 1'
#
loop_
_entity.id
_entity.type
_entity.pdbx_description
1 polymer ?
#
loop_
_entity_poly.entity_id
_entity_poly.type
_entity_poly.pdbx_seq_one_letter_code
_entity_poly.pdbx_strand_id
1 'polypeptide(L)'
;MTTFDWKILETVIADGALKAIKYRCAASDDQNTVETEGNWKMRTAHMVDENTSEHQVAHWVDLEATQDGKHLIKYRLQEQLDALRSAKSTKPPWAVDTFKVTI
;
A
#
# COMPACT_ATOMS: atom_id res chain seq x y z
N MET A 1 13.37 10.61 3.68
CA MET A 1 13.40 9.38 2.89
C MET A 1 12.11 8.60 3.13
N THR A 2 11.51 8.11 2.08
CA THR A 2 10.25 7.36 2.22
C THR A 2 10.53 5.88 2.40
N THR A 3 9.90 5.29 3.40
CA THR A 3 9.97 3.84 3.61
C THR A 3 8.60 3.23 3.37
N PHE A 4 8.59 1.99 2.93
CA PHE A 4 7.36 1.26 2.63
C PHE A 4 7.33 -0.03 3.43
N ASP A 5 6.23 -0.26 4.14
CA ASP A 5 6.02 -1.47 4.91
C ASP A 5 4.83 -2.24 4.36
N TRP A 6 5.01 -3.52 4.17
CA TRP A 6 3.98 -4.40 3.65
C TRP A 6 3.51 -5.36 4.73
N LYS A 7 2.20 -5.60 4.72
CA LYS A 7 1.60 -6.64 5.52
C LYS A 7 0.65 -7.43 4.64
N ILE A 8 0.81 -8.73 4.63
CA ILE A 8 -0.11 -9.61 3.91
C ILE A 8 -1.17 -10.04 4.90
N LEU A 9 -2.41 -9.63 4.66
CA LEU A 9 -3.50 -9.86 5.58
C LEU A 9 -4.20 -11.20 5.34
N GLU A 10 -4.39 -11.55 4.08
CA GLU A 10 -5.03 -12.79 3.68
C GLU A 10 -4.46 -13.28 2.37
N THR A 11 -4.54 -14.57 2.15
CA THR A 11 -4.11 -15.18 0.89
C THR A 11 -5.22 -16.05 0.35
N VAL A 12 -5.32 -16.13 -0.97
CA VAL A 12 -6.19 -17.06 -1.66
C VAL A 12 -5.30 -18.02 -2.42
N ILE A 13 -5.34 -19.27 -2.03
CA ILE A 13 -4.48 -20.31 -2.60
C ILE A 13 -5.39 -21.39 -3.20
N ALA A 14 -5.11 -21.78 -4.43
CA ALA A 14 -5.83 -22.85 -5.10
C ALA A 14 -4.83 -23.72 -5.85
N ASP A 15 -4.96 -25.03 -5.69
CA ASP A 15 -4.08 -25.99 -6.34
C ASP A 15 -2.61 -25.75 -6.01
N GLY A 16 -2.33 -25.33 -4.79
CA GLY A 16 -0.96 -25.06 -4.34
C GLY A 16 -0.36 -23.78 -4.85
N ALA A 17 -1.10 -22.97 -5.58
CA ALA A 17 -0.63 -21.72 -6.14
C ALA A 17 -1.34 -20.53 -5.54
N LEU A 18 -0.59 -19.47 -5.30
CA LEU A 18 -1.14 -18.21 -4.80
C LEU A 18 -1.90 -17.52 -5.92
N LYS A 19 -3.17 -17.24 -5.69
CA LYS A 19 -4.04 -16.61 -6.68
C LYS A 19 -4.29 -15.14 -6.40
N ALA A 20 -4.41 -14.77 -5.14
CA ALA A 20 -4.68 -13.40 -4.75
C ALA A 20 -4.24 -13.17 -3.32
N ILE A 21 -4.05 -11.93 -2.99
CA ILE A 21 -3.75 -11.53 -1.61
C ILE A 21 -4.58 -10.32 -1.24
N LYS A 22 -4.81 -10.18 0.06
CA LYS A 22 -5.25 -8.93 0.64
C LYS A 22 -4.05 -8.35 1.38
N TYR A 23 -3.75 -7.09 1.11
CA TYR A 23 -2.54 -6.48 1.65
C TYR A 23 -2.82 -5.13 2.28
N ARG A 24 -1.91 -4.71 3.11
CA ARG A 24 -1.79 -3.34 3.59
C ARG A 24 -0.39 -2.87 3.27
N CYS A 25 -0.27 -1.68 2.72
CA CYS A 25 1.03 -1.06 2.47
C CYS A 25 1.04 0.32 3.07
N ALA A 26 2.05 0.62 3.87
CA ALA A 26 2.20 1.91 4.50
C ALA A 26 3.46 2.57 3.96
N ALA A 27 3.35 3.86 3.67
CA ALA A 27 4.48 4.68 3.26
C ALA A 27 4.69 5.77 4.30
N SER A 28 5.91 5.91 4.76
CA SER A 28 6.24 6.88 5.81
C SER A 28 7.44 7.72 5.39
N ASP A 29 7.38 8.99 5.71
CA ASP A 29 8.55 9.85 5.65
C ASP A 29 8.80 10.42 7.05
N ASP A 30 9.62 11.45 7.16
CA ASP A 30 9.98 11.98 8.48
C ASP A 30 8.82 12.61 9.24
N GLN A 31 7.74 12.94 8.55
CA GLN A 31 6.64 13.69 9.14
C GLN A 31 5.30 13.01 9.04
N ASN A 32 5.09 12.21 8.01
CA ASN A 32 3.77 11.69 7.70
C ASN A 32 3.81 10.20 7.39
N THR A 33 2.68 9.55 7.64
CA THR A 33 2.48 8.16 7.24
C THR A 33 1.14 8.06 6.54
N VAL A 34 1.12 7.39 5.41
CA VAL A 34 -0.12 7.06 4.71
C VAL A 34 -0.13 5.56 4.46
N GLU A 35 -1.32 4.99 4.43
CA GLU A 35 -1.42 3.55 4.16
C GLU A 35 -2.62 3.25 3.32
N THR A 36 -2.56 2.11 2.64
CA THR A 36 -3.65 1.63 1.81
C THR A 36 -3.82 0.14 2.04
N GLU A 37 -5.05 -0.33 1.89
CA GLU A 37 -5.36 -1.75 1.86
C GLU A 37 -6.01 -2.04 0.53
N GLY A 38 -5.76 -3.24 0.04
CA GLY A 38 -6.36 -3.64 -1.21
C GLY A 38 -6.20 -5.12 -1.44
N ASN A 39 -6.71 -5.54 -2.58
CA ASN A 39 -6.58 -6.91 -3.02
C ASN A 39 -5.77 -6.92 -4.31
N TRP A 40 -4.83 -7.83 -4.39
CA TRP A 40 -4.03 -8.01 -5.59
C TRP A 40 -4.28 -9.40 -6.15
N LYS A 41 -4.79 -9.46 -7.36
CA LYS A 41 -4.97 -10.72 -8.06
C LYS A 41 -3.66 -11.01 -8.79
N MET A 42 -3.04 -12.14 -8.45
CA MET A 42 -1.75 -12.50 -9.02
C MET A 42 -1.90 -12.77 -10.51
N ARG A 43 -1.02 -12.18 -11.30
CA ARG A 43 -1.01 -12.37 -12.75
C ARG A 43 -0.34 -13.68 -13.14
N THR A 44 0.63 -14.07 -12.33
CA THR A 44 1.40 -15.28 -12.54
C THR A 44 1.16 -16.20 -11.36
N ALA A 45 0.97 -17.48 -11.62
CA ALA A 45 0.81 -18.44 -10.54
C ALA A 45 2.15 -18.62 -9.83
N HIS A 46 2.14 -18.46 -8.51
CA HIS A 46 3.32 -18.67 -7.67
C HIS A 46 3.01 -19.82 -6.73
N MET A 47 3.76 -20.89 -6.87
CA MET A 47 3.57 -22.05 -5.99
C MET A 47 4.00 -21.69 -4.59
N VAL A 48 3.18 -22.05 -3.62
CA VAL A 48 3.44 -21.77 -2.22
C VAL A 48 3.42 -23.06 -1.41
N ASP A 49 4.16 -23.07 -0.32
CA ASP A 49 4.20 -24.16 0.61
C ASP A 49 4.35 -23.62 2.03
N GLU A 50 4.52 -24.51 3.00
CA GLU A 50 4.61 -24.11 4.39
C GLU A 50 5.85 -23.26 4.70
N ASN A 51 6.83 -23.24 3.80
CA ASN A 51 8.05 -22.46 3.97
C ASN A 51 7.99 -21.11 3.29
N THR A 52 6.91 -20.82 2.57
CA THR A 52 6.75 -19.52 1.90
C THR A 52 6.52 -18.43 2.94
N SER A 53 7.35 -17.41 2.92
CA SER A 53 7.28 -16.32 3.89
C SER A 53 6.45 -15.15 3.40
N GLU A 54 6.01 -14.33 4.33
CA GLU A 54 5.33 -13.07 4.00
C GLU A 54 6.22 -12.19 3.15
N HIS A 55 7.51 -12.14 3.46
CA HIS A 55 8.47 -11.36 2.71
C HIS A 55 8.54 -11.80 1.24
N GLN A 56 8.48 -13.09 1.01
CA GLN A 56 8.52 -13.62 -0.34
C GLN A 56 7.25 -13.27 -1.12
N VAL A 57 6.10 -13.34 -0.48
CA VAL A 57 4.83 -12.96 -1.11
C VAL A 57 4.84 -11.47 -1.44
N ALA A 58 5.31 -10.65 -0.53
CA ALA A 58 5.41 -9.21 -0.76
C ALA A 58 6.35 -8.90 -1.93
N HIS A 59 7.43 -9.66 -2.07
CA HIS A 59 8.34 -9.50 -3.20
C HIS A 59 7.65 -9.80 -4.53
N TRP A 60 6.85 -10.86 -4.58
CA TRP A 60 6.10 -11.19 -5.79
C TRP A 60 5.13 -10.09 -6.18
N VAL A 61 4.44 -9.51 -5.18
CA VAL A 61 3.52 -8.39 -5.45
C VAL A 61 4.30 -7.18 -5.94
N ASP A 62 5.45 -6.93 -5.35
CA ASP A 62 6.33 -5.85 -5.77
C ASP A 62 6.68 -5.96 -7.26
N LEU A 63 7.04 -7.17 -7.69
CA LEU A 63 7.37 -7.40 -9.09
C LEU A 63 6.16 -7.21 -10.00
N GLU A 64 5.01 -7.74 -9.61
CA GLU A 64 3.81 -7.67 -10.45
C GLU A 64 3.21 -6.26 -10.49
N ALA A 65 3.36 -5.51 -9.41
CA ALA A 65 2.82 -4.16 -9.35
C ALA A 65 3.67 -3.14 -10.09
N THR A 66 4.88 -3.52 -10.49
CA THR A 66 5.75 -2.63 -11.22
C THR A 66 5.48 -2.74 -12.72
N GLN A 67 5.07 -1.62 -13.33
CA GLN A 67 4.80 -1.54 -14.76
C GLN A 67 5.50 -0.32 -15.32
N ASP A 68 6.23 -0.53 -16.41
CA ASP A 68 6.96 0.56 -17.08
C ASP A 68 7.88 1.32 -16.11
N GLY A 69 8.53 0.56 -15.23
CA GLY A 69 9.44 1.15 -14.25
C GLY A 69 8.77 1.82 -13.07
N LYS A 70 7.45 1.71 -12.96
CA LYS A 70 6.69 2.37 -11.91
C LYS A 70 5.92 1.34 -11.09
N HIS A 71 6.13 1.35 -9.79
CA HIS A 71 5.37 0.51 -8.87
C HIS A 71 4.03 1.20 -8.57
N LEU A 72 2.95 0.63 -9.05
CA LEU A 72 1.64 1.29 -9.01
C LEU A 72 1.18 1.65 -7.60
N ILE A 73 1.39 0.75 -6.66
CA ILE A 73 0.95 0.98 -5.29
C ILE A 73 1.81 2.02 -4.59
N LYS A 74 3.14 1.85 -4.69
CA LYS A 74 4.07 2.77 -4.03
C LYS A 74 3.98 4.17 -4.62
N TYR A 75 3.79 4.26 -5.92
CA TYR A 75 3.66 5.55 -6.58
C TYR A 75 2.46 6.33 -6.04
N ARG A 76 1.33 5.66 -5.89
CA ARG A 76 0.13 6.31 -5.35
C ARG A 76 0.33 6.77 -3.91
N LEU A 77 0.98 5.95 -3.10
CA LEU A 77 1.28 6.33 -1.73
C LEU A 77 2.23 7.51 -1.66
N GLN A 78 3.24 7.52 -2.55
CA GLN A 78 4.17 8.64 -2.62
C GLN A 78 3.46 9.93 -3.01
N GLU A 79 2.51 9.86 -3.94
CA GLU A 79 1.71 11.03 -4.30
C GLU A 79 0.94 11.55 -3.10
N GLN A 80 0.39 10.67 -2.29
CA GLN A 80 -0.34 11.08 -1.09
C GLN A 80 0.58 11.76 -0.08
N LEU A 81 1.78 11.22 0.12
CA LEU A 81 2.75 11.84 1.02
C LEU A 81 3.17 13.22 0.52
N ASP A 82 3.40 13.33 -0.78
CA ASP A 82 3.80 14.61 -1.37
C ASP A 82 2.70 15.65 -1.23
N ALA A 83 1.45 15.23 -1.38
CA ALA A 83 0.31 16.12 -1.22
C ALA A 83 0.20 16.62 0.22
N LEU A 84 0.43 15.74 1.20
CA LEU A 84 0.40 16.14 2.59
C LEU A 84 1.54 17.11 2.90
N ARG A 85 2.69 16.86 2.34
CA ARG A 85 3.85 17.74 2.56
C ARG A 85 3.62 19.12 1.98
N SER A 86 3.01 19.19 0.81
CA SER A 86 2.74 20.46 0.13
C SER A 86 1.61 21.24 0.78
N ALA A 87 0.62 20.51 1.32
CA ALA A 87 -0.60 21.14 1.85
C ALA A 87 -0.54 21.38 3.36
N LYS A 88 0.56 21.06 3.97
CA LYS A 88 0.67 21.14 5.42
C LYS A 88 0.30 22.53 5.91
N SER A 89 -0.43 22.56 7.00
CA SER A 89 -0.85 23.77 7.65
C SER A 89 -1.85 24.63 6.90
N THR A 90 -2.23 24.23 5.71
CA THR A 90 -3.18 25.00 4.92
C THR A 90 -4.57 24.55 5.27
N LYS A 91 -5.33 25.40 5.90
CA LYS A 91 -6.74 25.11 6.17
C LYS A 91 -7.59 25.60 5.02
N PRO A 92 -8.60 24.84 4.60
CA PRO A 92 -9.53 25.36 3.61
C PRO A 92 -10.22 26.60 4.17
N PRO A 93 -10.61 27.55 3.32
CA PRO A 93 -11.24 28.79 3.81
C PRO A 93 -12.49 28.55 4.66
N TRP A 94 -13.18 27.45 4.42
CA TRP A 94 -14.38 27.12 5.18
C TRP A 94 -14.08 26.26 6.40
N ALA A 95 -12.86 25.83 6.59
CA ALA A 95 -12.50 24.92 7.66
C ALA A 95 -12.22 25.69 8.93
N VAL A 96 -13.27 26.14 9.52
CA VAL A 96 -13.19 26.78 10.81
C VAL A 96 -13.54 25.75 11.87
N ASP A 97 -13.72 26.22 13.06
CA ASP A 97 -13.97 25.36 14.20
C ASP A 97 -15.19 24.48 14.05
N THR A 98 -16.06 24.83 13.14
CA THR A 98 -17.25 24.02 12.90
C THR A 98 -16.94 22.58 12.56
N PHE A 99 -15.85 22.32 11.93
CA PHE A 99 -15.55 20.97 11.54
C PHE A 99 -15.27 20.03 12.69
N LYS A 100 -14.76 20.54 13.75
CA LYS A 100 -14.52 19.68 14.88
C LYS A 100 -15.78 19.32 15.62
N VAL A 101 -16.81 20.05 15.36
CA VAL A 101 -18.06 19.83 16.03
C VAL A 101 -18.92 18.81 15.34
N THR A 102 -18.66 18.62 14.09
CA THR A 102 -19.48 17.79 13.26
C THR A 102 -19.44 16.34 13.59
N ILE A 103 -18.76 15.99 14.53
CA ILE A 103 -18.60 14.57 14.77
C ILE A 103 -19.63 14.01 15.72
#